data_7ef45c9328307a199bb83857447b82df
#
_entry.id   7ef45c9328307a199bb83857447b82df
#
_cell.length_a   1.000
_cell.length_b   1.000
_cell.length_c   1.000
_cell.angle_alpha   90.00
_cell.angle_beta   90.00
_cell.angle_gamma   90.00
#
_symmetry.space_group_name_H-M   'P 1'
#
loop_
_entity.id
_entity.type
_entity.pdbx_description
1 polymer ?
#
loop_
_entity_poly.entity_id
_entity_poly.type
_entity_poly.pdbx_seq_one_letter_code
_entity_poly.pdbx_strand_id
1 'polypeptide(L)'
;PRFDCFSAGIVVADHVCSPVAHLPAAGELVETNKLELTIGGCASNCAVDMAILGLKTAVAGTVGRDVFGQFVRDTLETAGVDCHCLQTRDDVDTSGTLVINVAGEDRRFIHATAANAHFTTETLSDELLDTTRVLYLGGYCLADEPTASHVASLFRQARQRGVITILDVVTPGPGDYWPRLVDVLPETDLFF
;
A
#
# COMPACT_ATOMS: atom_id res chain seq x y z
N PRO A 1 23.95 -1.86 -1.75
CA PRO A 1 22.55 -2.28 -1.92
C PRO A 1 22.07 -2.03 -3.35
N ARG A 2 21.12 -2.86 -3.83
CA ARG A 2 20.47 -2.71 -5.14
C ARG A 2 19.39 -1.64 -5.08
N PHE A 3 18.68 -1.56 -3.94
CA PHE A 3 17.59 -0.61 -3.70
C PHE A 3 17.91 0.34 -2.54
N ASP A 4 17.51 1.58 -2.67
CA ASP A 4 17.51 2.56 -1.59
C ASP A 4 16.32 2.33 -0.66
N CYS A 5 15.14 2.01 -1.21
CA CYS A 5 13.95 1.66 -0.47
C CYS A 5 13.24 0.46 -1.11
N PHE A 6 12.86 -0.49 -0.28
CA PHE A 6 11.91 -1.54 -0.63
C PHE A 6 10.59 -1.27 0.07
N SER A 7 9.57 -0.95 -0.72
CA SER A 7 8.25 -0.58 -0.22
C SER A 7 7.30 -1.78 -0.29
N ALA A 8 6.84 -2.25 0.85
CA ALA A 8 5.97 -3.41 0.97
C ALA A 8 4.62 -3.02 1.57
N GLY A 9 3.55 -3.73 1.22
CA GLY A 9 2.23 -3.53 1.83
C GLY A 9 1.12 -3.26 0.84
N ILE A 10 0.20 -2.35 1.18
CA ILE A 10 -1.01 -2.13 0.40
C ILE A 10 -0.76 -1.37 -0.90
N VAL A 11 -1.35 -1.91 -1.98
CA VAL A 11 -1.33 -1.40 -3.34
C VAL A 11 -2.78 -1.32 -3.83
N VAL A 12 -3.21 -0.19 -4.35
CA VAL A 12 -4.63 0.10 -4.61
C VAL A 12 -4.81 0.80 -5.96
N ALA A 13 -5.92 0.53 -6.63
CA ALA A 13 -6.45 1.34 -7.73
C ALA A 13 -7.51 2.29 -7.18
N ASP A 14 -7.22 3.58 -7.10
CA ASP A 14 -8.13 4.59 -6.57
C ASP A 14 -8.97 5.21 -7.69
N HIS A 15 -10.29 5.20 -7.50
CA HIS A 15 -11.27 5.88 -8.34
C HIS A 15 -11.64 7.21 -7.68
N VAL A 16 -11.10 8.30 -8.18
CA VAL A 16 -11.23 9.64 -7.57
C VAL A 16 -12.20 10.48 -8.36
N CYS A 17 -13.25 10.99 -7.71
CA CYS A 17 -14.09 12.01 -8.31
C CYS A 17 -13.60 13.42 -7.93
N SER A 18 -13.60 14.35 -8.89
CA SER A 18 -13.43 15.78 -8.61
C SER A 18 -14.57 16.27 -7.69
N PRO A 19 -14.37 17.36 -6.93
CA PRO A 19 -15.37 17.80 -5.95
C PRO A 19 -16.77 17.97 -6.55
N VAL A 20 -17.74 17.33 -5.90
CA VAL A 20 -19.17 17.50 -6.14
C VAL A 20 -19.77 18.46 -5.11
N ALA A 21 -20.95 19.03 -5.40
CA ALA A 21 -21.59 19.99 -4.50
C ALA A 21 -22.11 19.31 -3.21
N HIS A 22 -22.53 18.06 -3.31
CA HIS A 22 -23.04 17.25 -2.20
C HIS A 22 -22.99 15.75 -2.57
N LEU A 23 -23.15 14.87 -1.58
CA LEU A 23 -23.35 13.45 -1.83
C LEU A 23 -24.75 13.23 -2.43
N PRO A 24 -24.88 12.46 -3.55
CA PRO A 24 -26.18 12.21 -4.14
C PRO A 24 -27.09 11.41 -3.19
N ALA A 25 -28.36 11.79 -3.13
CA ALA A 25 -29.41 11.00 -2.50
C ALA A 25 -29.73 9.76 -3.34
N ALA A 26 -30.50 8.81 -2.79
CA ALA A 26 -30.92 7.62 -3.53
C ALA A 26 -31.72 8.01 -4.80
N GLY A 27 -31.21 7.58 -5.97
CA GLY A 27 -31.82 7.90 -7.28
C GLY A 27 -31.41 9.26 -7.87
N GLU A 28 -30.66 10.07 -7.17
CA GLU A 28 -30.14 11.35 -7.66
C GLU A 28 -28.84 11.13 -8.49
N LEU A 29 -28.68 11.95 -9.54
CA LEU A 29 -27.45 12.06 -10.31
C LEU A 29 -26.80 13.41 -10.01
N VAL A 30 -25.54 13.38 -9.53
CA VAL A 30 -24.74 14.59 -9.34
C VAL A 30 -23.58 14.56 -10.34
N GLU A 31 -23.38 15.64 -11.06
CA GLU A 31 -22.30 15.76 -12.03
C GLU A 31 -20.98 16.15 -11.34
N THR A 32 -19.87 15.59 -11.84
CA THR A 32 -18.50 15.99 -11.50
C THR A 32 -17.72 16.34 -12.77
N ASN A 33 -16.73 17.18 -12.65
CA ASN A 33 -15.89 17.58 -13.79
C ASN A 33 -14.95 16.47 -14.27
N LYS A 34 -14.60 15.51 -13.40
CA LYS A 34 -13.62 14.45 -13.71
C LYS A 34 -13.80 13.24 -12.81
N LEU A 35 -13.75 12.07 -13.42
CA LEU A 35 -13.47 10.80 -12.74
C LEU A 35 -12.08 10.35 -13.18
N GLU A 36 -11.21 10.07 -12.21
CA GLU A 36 -9.83 9.72 -12.45
C GLU A 36 -9.49 8.37 -11.82
N LEU A 37 -8.82 7.52 -12.59
CA LEU A 37 -8.18 6.33 -12.09
C LEU A 37 -6.73 6.68 -11.76
N THR A 38 -6.31 6.46 -10.52
CA THR A 38 -4.93 6.69 -10.06
C THR A 38 -4.47 5.55 -9.18
N ILE A 39 -3.17 5.44 -8.97
CA ILE A 39 -2.68 4.51 -7.96
C ILE A 39 -2.90 5.09 -6.57
N GLY A 40 -3.15 4.22 -5.61
CA GLY A 40 -3.21 4.48 -4.18
C GLY A 40 -2.58 3.33 -3.40
N GLY A 41 -2.71 3.43 -2.07
CA GLY A 41 -2.06 2.50 -1.15
C GLY A 41 -0.68 2.98 -0.71
N CYS A 42 -0.39 2.81 0.57
CA CYS A 42 0.83 3.37 1.18
C CYS A 42 2.10 2.83 0.52
N ALA A 43 2.13 1.54 0.17
CA ALA A 43 3.33 0.95 -0.46
C ALA A 43 3.57 1.49 -1.86
N SER A 44 2.55 1.57 -2.70
CA SER A 44 2.66 2.11 -4.06
C SER A 44 3.01 3.60 -4.07
N ASN A 45 2.35 4.40 -3.23
CA ASN A 45 2.62 5.83 -3.14
C ASN A 45 4.06 6.09 -2.68
N CYS A 46 4.52 5.45 -1.61
CA CYS A 46 5.90 5.56 -1.14
C CYS A 46 6.91 5.17 -2.24
N ALA A 47 6.68 4.06 -2.95
CA ALA A 47 7.58 3.60 -4.00
C ALA A 47 7.69 4.62 -5.15
N VAL A 48 6.56 5.18 -5.60
CA VAL A 48 6.53 6.19 -6.67
C VAL A 48 7.17 7.50 -6.23
N ASP A 49 6.82 8.01 -5.05
CA ASP A 49 7.38 9.26 -4.54
C ASP A 49 8.91 9.18 -4.41
N MET A 50 9.42 8.06 -3.89
CA MET A 50 10.88 7.82 -3.81
C MET A 50 11.52 7.71 -5.19
N ALA A 51 10.87 7.07 -6.16
CA ALA A 51 11.37 6.97 -7.53
C ALA A 51 11.43 8.36 -8.20
N ILE A 52 10.40 9.21 -8.02
CA ILE A 52 10.37 10.59 -8.51
C ILE A 52 11.53 11.41 -7.89
N LEU A 53 11.89 11.15 -6.64
CA LEU A 53 13.04 11.76 -5.97
C LEU A 53 14.40 11.22 -6.45
N GLY A 54 14.41 10.28 -7.41
CA GLY A 54 15.62 9.71 -8.00
C GLY A 54 16.21 8.53 -7.23
N LEU A 55 15.49 7.96 -6.27
CA LEU A 55 15.92 6.79 -5.52
C LEU A 55 15.58 5.51 -6.28
N LYS A 56 16.37 4.46 -6.07
CA LYS A 56 16.11 3.11 -6.59
C LYS A 56 15.12 2.41 -5.68
N THR A 57 13.92 2.19 -6.17
CA THR A 57 12.83 1.61 -5.39
C THR A 57 12.30 0.33 -6.00
N ALA A 58 11.81 -0.55 -5.13
CA ALA A 58 11.02 -1.71 -5.52
C ALA A 58 9.75 -1.76 -4.68
N VAL A 59 8.72 -2.43 -5.19
CA VAL A 59 7.45 -2.62 -4.50
C VAL A 59 7.14 -4.11 -4.32
N ALA A 60 6.63 -4.47 -3.14
CA ALA A 60 5.97 -5.74 -2.87
C ALA A 60 4.54 -5.50 -2.41
N GLY A 61 3.62 -6.21 -3.02
CA GLY A 61 2.20 -6.13 -2.74
C GLY A 61 1.47 -7.18 -3.55
N THR A 62 0.15 -7.13 -3.54
CA THR A 62 -0.68 -8.08 -4.29
C THR A 62 -1.74 -7.34 -5.09
N VAL A 63 -1.89 -7.71 -6.36
CA VAL A 63 -2.94 -7.23 -7.27
C VAL A 63 -3.69 -8.41 -7.87
N GLY A 64 -4.91 -8.19 -8.35
CA GLY A 64 -5.66 -9.16 -9.13
C GLY A 64 -5.19 -9.23 -10.58
N ARG A 65 -5.57 -10.33 -11.29
CA ARG A 65 -5.39 -10.42 -12.74
C ARG A 65 -6.56 -9.76 -13.45
N ASP A 66 -6.67 -8.46 -13.30
CA ASP A 66 -7.73 -7.63 -13.88
C ASP A 66 -7.16 -6.33 -14.49
N VAL A 67 -8.02 -5.52 -15.08
CA VAL A 67 -7.61 -4.25 -15.72
C VAL A 67 -7.02 -3.26 -14.71
N PHE A 68 -7.42 -3.32 -13.44
CA PHE A 68 -6.92 -2.43 -12.39
C PHE A 68 -5.53 -2.87 -11.93
N GLY A 69 -5.29 -4.18 -11.79
CA GLY A 69 -3.97 -4.72 -11.47
C GLY A 69 -2.94 -4.43 -12.57
N GLN A 70 -3.35 -4.53 -13.83
CA GLN A 70 -2.51 -4.13 -14.96
C GLN A 70 -2.20 -2.63 -14.92
N PHE A 71 -3.23 -1.79 -14.71
CA PHE A 71 -3.06 -0.33 -14.59
C PHE A 71 -2.07 0.04 -13.46
N VAL A 72 -2.21 -0.57 -12.30
CA VAL A 72 -1.31 -0.34 -11.15
C VAL A 72 0.13 -0.70 -11.52
N ARG A 73 0.35 -1.89 -12.10
CA ARG A 73 1.68 -2.34 -12.53
C ARG A 73 2.30 -1.40 -13.53
N ASP A 74 1.57 -1.07 -14.61
CA ASP A 74 2.06 -0.19 -15.67
C ASP A 74 2.43 1.20 -15.14
N THR A 75 1.64 1.72 -14.19
CA THR A 75 1.91 3.02 -13.56
C THR A 75 3.19 2.98 -12.72
N LEU A 76 3.38 1.94 -11.90
CA LEU A 76 4.57 1.74 -11.09
C LEU A 76 5.82 1.59 -11.97
N GLU A 77 5.77 0.74 -12.99
CA GLU A 77 6.88 0.52 -13.92
C GLU A 77 7.22 1.79 -14.71
N THR A 78 6.20 2.57 -15.14
CA THR A 78 6.40 3.86 -15.81
C THR A 78 7.09 4.88 -14.90
N ALA A 79 6.83 4.84 -13.60
CA ALA A 79 7.52 5.67 -12.60
C ALA A 79 8.95 5.19 -12.29
N GLY A 80 9.38 4.04 -12.83
CA GLY A 80 10.71 3.48 -12.61
C GLY A 80 10.82 2.60 -11.37
N VAL A 81 9.69 2.16 -10.79
CA VAL A 81 9.66 1.24 -9.65
C VAL A 81 9.86 -0.20 -10.15
N ASP A 82 10.73 -0.96 -9.48
CA ASP A 82 10.91 -2.39 -9.75
C ASP A 82 9.73 -3.18 -9.16
N CYS A 83 8.96 -3.86 -10.03
CA CYS A 83 7.75 -4.58 -9.68
C CYS A 83 7.93 -6.11 -9.61
N HIS A 84 9.18 -6.63 -9.51
CA HIS A 84 9.43 -8.09 -9.51
C HIS A 84 8.77 -8.83 -8.33
N CYS A 85 8.53 -8.14 -7.20
CA CYS A 85 7.84 -8.68 -6.03
C CYS A 85 6.36 -8.27 -5.94
N LEU A 86 5.81 -7.59 -6.96
CA LEU A 86 4.37 -7.33 -7.05
C LEU A 86 3.67 -8.59 -7.56
N GLN A 87 2.98 -9.29 -6.66
CA GLN A 87 2.28 -10.54 -6.99
C GLN A 87 0.99 -10.27 -7.74
N THR A 88 0.65 -11.18 -8.67
CA THR A 88 -0.64 -11.19 -9.36
C THR A 88 -1.40 -12.47 -9.01
N ARG A 89 -2.65 -12.34 -8.59
CA ARG A 89 -3.55 -13.44 -8.25
C ARG A 89 -4.67 -13.57 -9.27
N ASP A 90 -5.10 -14.82 -9.52
CA ASP A 90 -6.19 -15.15 -10.46
C ASP A 90 -7.54 -15.28 -9.76
N ASP A 91 -7.55 -15.41 -8.43
CA ASP A 91 -8.70 -15.77 -7.61
C ASP A 91 -9.29 -14.60 -6.81
N VAL A 92 -8.77 -13.39 -7.00
CA VAL A 92 -9.21 -12.18 -6.30
C VAL A 92 -9.02 -10.95 -7.17
N ASP A 93 -9.90 -9.97 -7.03
CA ASP A 93 -9.80 -8.69 -7.73
C ASP A 93 -8.75 -7.78 -7.10
N THR A 94 -8.24 -6.82 -7.86
CA THR A 94 -7.35 -5.76 -7.35
C THR A 94 -8.08 -4.91 -6.33
N SER A 95 -7.39 -4.57 -5.24
CA SER A 95 -7.90 -3.65 -4.22
C SER A 95 -8.23 -2.29 -4.83
N GLY A 96 -9.36 -1.74 -4.47
CA GLY A 96 -9.85 -0.48 -5.02
C GLY A 96 -10.46 0.43 -3.96
N THR A 97 -10.34 1.74 -4.17
CA THR A 97 -11.01 2.74 -3.34
C THR A 97 -11.80 3.70 -4.21
N LEU A 98 -13.07 3.91 -3.88
CA LEU A 98 -13.82 5.05 -4.38
C LEU A 98 -13.56 6.23 -3.44
N VAL A 99 -12.88 7.25 -3.95
CA VAL A 99 -12.58 8.49 -3.22
C VAL A 99 -13.59 9.56 -3.64
N ILE A 100 -14.46 9.93 -2.70
CA ILE A 100 -15.51 10.90 -2.94
C ILE A 100 -15.13 12.22 -2.31
N ASN A 101 -14.96 13.24 -3.14
CA ASN A 101 -14.69 14.61 -2.72
C ASN A 101 -15.98 15.42 -2.75
N VAL A 102 -16.34 16.04 -1.62
CA VAL A 102 -17.44 17.00 -1.52
C VAL A 102 -16.84 18.38 -1.25
N ALA A 103 -17.33 19.40 -1.96
CA ALA A 103 -16.79 20.75 -1.84
C ALA A 103 -16.91 21.28 -0.40
N GLY A 104 -15.77 21.67 0.18
CA GLY A 104 -15.71 22.20 1.56
C GLY A 104 -15.70 21.14 2.68
N GLU A 105 -15.64 19.86 2.33
CA GLU A 105 -15.57 18.76 3.30
C GLU A 105 -14.30 17.93 3.09
N ASP A 106 -13.94 17.10 4.08
CA ASP A 106 -12.87 16.10 3.92
C ASP A 106 -13.34 14.94 3.05
N ARG A 107 -12.39 14.24 2.44
CA ARG A 107 -12.62 13.10 1.56
C ARG A 107 -13.33 11.96 2.28
N ARG A 108 -14.13 11.23 1.53
CA ARG A 108 -14.76 9.99 1.97
C ARG A 108 -14.25 8.83 1.15
N PHE A 109 -14.13 7.67 1.78
CA PHE A 109 -13.56 6.49 1.17
C PHE A 109 -14.54 5.31 1.27
N ILE A 110 -14.75 4.63 0.15
CA ILE A 110 -15.34 3.29 0.14
C ILE A 110 -14.28 2.36 -0.41
N HIS A 111 -13.78 1.44 0.42
CA HIS A 111 -12.61 0.62 0.13
C HIS A 111 -12.97 -0.86 0.04
N ALA A 112 -12.45 -1.53 -0.99
CA ALA A 112 -12.44 -2.97 -1.13
C ALA A 112 -11.01 -3.47 -0.89
N THR A 113 -10.79 -4.20 0.19
CA THR A 113 -9.45 -4.72 0.58
C THR A 113 -8.94 -5.77 -0.41
N ALA A 114 -9.83 -6.65 -0.92
CA ALA A 114 -9.58 -7.59 -2.02
C ALA A 114 -8.16 -8.21 -2.00
N ALA A 115 -7.35 -8.00 -3.04
CA ALA A 115 -6.01 -8.60 -3.16
C ALA A 115 -5.07 -8.25 -1.98
N ASN A 116 -5.21 -7.07 -1.36
CA ASN A 116 -4.38 -6.69 -0.21
C ASN A 116 -4.60 -7.60 1.02
N ALA A 117 -5.77 -8.24 1.15
CA ALA A 117 -6.01 -9.21 2.22
C ALA A 117 -5.13 -10.47 2.11
N HIS A 118 -4.50 -10.68 0.96
CA HIS A 118 -3.64 -11.83 0.68
C HIS A 118 -2.15 -11.47 0.62
N PHE A 119 -1.79 -10.24 0.93
CA PHE A 119 -0.39 -9.85 1.01
C PHE A 119 0.25 -10.49 2.24
N THR A 120 1.34 -11.23 2.03
CA THR A 120 2.15 -11.83 3.09
C THR A 120 3.61 -11.36 2.98
N THR A 121 4.37 -11.52 4.07
CA THR A 121 5.80 -11.16 4.08
C THR A 121 6.70 -12.24 3.47
N GLU A 122 6.16 -13.36 3.02
CA GLU A 122 6.94 -14.51 2.49
C GLU A 122 7.71 -14.17 1.20
N THR A 123 7.23 -13.16 0.46
CA THR A 123 7.92 -12.66 -0.74
C THR A 123 9.15 -11.82 -0.43
N LEU A 124 9.32 -11.41 0.82
CA LEU A 124 10.42 -10.58 1.30
C LEU A 124 11.54 -11.47 1.82
N SER A 125 12.27 -12.10 0.88
CA SER A 125 13.33 -13.06 1.19
C SER A 125 14.54 -12.39 1.86
N ASP A 126 15.38 -13.22 2.50
CA ASP A 126 16.67 -12.80 3.05
C ASP A 126 17.56 -12.12 2.02
N GLU A 127 17.60 -12.65 0.80
CA GLU A 127 18.38 -12.07 -0.30
C GLU A 127 17.94 -10.65 -0.65
N LEU A 128 16.63 -10.39 -0.55
CA LEU A 128 16.07 -9.07 -0.78
C LEU A 128 16.50 -8.09 0.34
N LEU A 129 16.46 -8.53 1.60
CA LEU A 129 16.93 -7.73 2.73
C LEU A 129 18.41 -7.36 2.62
N ASP A 130 19.25 -8.25 2.08
CA ASP A 130 20.67 -7.99 1.84
C ASP A 130 20.91 -6.93 0.75
N THR A 131 19.90 -6.65 -0.07
CA THR A 131 20.00 -5.72 -1.21
C THR A 131 19.36 -4.37 -1.00
N THR A 132 18.66 -4.13 0.11
CA THR A 132 17.98 -2.86 0.40
C THR A 132 18.61 -2.09 1.57
N ARG A 133 18.43 -0.77 1.61
CA ARG A 133 18.84 0.09 2.73
C ARG A 133 17.69 0.37 3.68
N VAL A 134 16.48 0.48 3.16
CA VAL A 134 15.25 0.78 3.90
C VAL A 134 14.19 -0.22 3.51
N LEU A 135 13.53 -0.80 4.50
CA LEU A 135 12.31 -1.58 4.35
C LEU A 135 11.15 -0.78 4.93
N TYR A 136 10.25 -0.35 4.07
CA TYR A 136 9.00 0.31 4.44
C TYR A 136 7.85 -0.69 4.35
N LEU A 137 7.07 -0.84 5.40
CA LEU A 137 5.81 -1.59 5.42
C LEU A 137 4.66 -0.61 5.61
N GLY A 138 3.88 -0.41 4.54
CA GLY A 138 2.83 0.59 4.48
C GLY A 138 1.42 0.02 4.45
N GLY A 139 0.52 0.68 5.21
CA GLY A 139 -0.88 0.28 5.31
C GLY A 139 -1.13 -0.88 6.27
N TYR A 140 -0.18 -1.14 7.17
CA TYR A 140 -0.33 -2.16 8.20
C TYR A 140 -1.58 -1.90 9.06
N CYS A 141 -2.26 -2.92 9.51
CA CYS A 141 -3.55 -2.93 10.20
C CYS A 141 -4.80 -2.72 9.32
N LEU A 142 -4.69 -2.43 8.03
CA LEU A 142 -5.86 -2.36 7.15
C LEU A 142 -6.49 -3.74 6.89
N ALA A 143 -5.67 -4.79 6.83
CA ALA A 143 -6.07 -6.19 6.69
C ALA A 143 -5.51 -7.04 7.83
N ASP A 144 -5.98 -8.28 7.97
CA ASP A 144 -5.50 -9.21 9.00
C ASP A 144 -4.08 -9.71 8.72
N GLU A 145 -3.72 -9.86 7.46
CA GLU A 145 -2.34 -10.18 7.04
C GLU A 145 -1.57 -8.92 6.61
N PRO A 146 -0.25 -8.91 6.77
CA PRO A 146 0.57 -9.90 7.50
C PRO A 146 0.37 -9.83 9.02
N THR A 147 0.51 -10.97 9.71
CA THR A 147 0.37 -11.02 11.17
C THR A 147 1.49 -10.30 11.91
N ALA A 148 1.24 -9.90 13.16
CA ALA A 148 2.24 -9.20 13.99
C ALA A 148 3.54 -10.01 14.15
N SER A 149 3.44 -11.33 14.32
CA SER A 149 4.62 -12.21 14.45
C SER A 149 5.45 -12.26 13.17
N HIS A 150 4.82 -12.29 12.00
CA HIS A 150 5.52 -12.26 10.71
C HIS A 150 6.23 -10.93 10.50
N VAL A 151 5.57 -9.81 10.77
CA VAL A 151 6.17 -8.48 10.63
C VAL A 151 7.31 -8.25 11.62
N ALA A 152 7.13 -8.60 12.90
CA ALA A 152 8.18 -8.50 13.91
C ALA A 152 9.40 -9.35 13.54
N SER A 153 9.18 -10.56 13.02
CA SER A 153 10.27 -11.44 12.56
C SER A 153 11.02 -10.81 11.37
N LEU A 154 10.30 -10.33 10.38
CA LEU A 154 10.85 -9.67 9.20
C LEU A 154 11.68 -8.43 9.59
N PHE A 155 11.14 -7.57 10.43
CA PHE A 155 11.81 -6.34 10.86
C PHE A 155 13.05 -6.64 11.69
N ARG A 156 13.01 -7.64 12.57
CA ARG A 156 14.20 -8.11 13.31
C ARG A 156 15.30 -8.57 12.37
N GLN A 157 14.95 -9.36 11.35
CA GLN A 157 15.90 -9.84 10.35
C GLN A 157 16.48 -8.70 9.52
N ALA A 158 15.67 -7.71 9.13
CA ALA A 158 16.10 -6.51 8.43
C ALA A 158 17.11 -5.71 9.27
N ARG A 159 16.80 -5.44 10.54
CA ARG A 159 17.70 -4.70 11.46
C ARG A 159 19.00 -5.43 11.73
N GLN A 160 18.99 -6.76 11.84
CA GLN A 160 20.23 -7.57 11.97
C GLN A 160 21.17 -7.39 10.77
N ARG A 161 20.64 -7.02 9.60
CA ARG A 161 21.39 -6.73 8.36
C ARG A 161 21.71 -5.24 8.20
N GLY A 162 21.35 -4.40 9.18
CA GLY A 162 21.55 -2.96 9.11
C GLY A 162 20.55 -2.23 8.20
N VAL A 163 19.43 -2.86 7.86
CA VAL A 163 18.33 -2.25 7.10
C VAL A 163 17.47 -1.44 8.07
N ILE A 164 17.16 -0.21 7.70
CA ILE A 164 16.24 0.66 8.47
C ILE A 164 14.81 0.18 8.24
N THR A 165 14.06 0.00 9.32
CA THR A 165 12.67 -0.45 9.28
C THR A 165 11.70 0.69 9.51
N ILE A 166 10.71 0.81 8.64
CA ILE A 166 9.67 1.85 8.71
C ILE A 166 8.30 1.16 8.70
N LEU A 167 7.48 1.47 9.69
CA LEU A 167 6.09 1.01 9.79
C LEU A 167 5.14 2.18 9.63
N ASP A 168 4.22 2.06 8.69
CA ASP A 168 3.11 2.99 8.48
C ASP A 168 1.78 2.24 8.60
N VAL A 169 0.85 2.77 9.41
CA VAL A 169 -0.41 2.11 9.73
C VAL A 169 -1.60 2.81 9.08
N VAL A 170 -2.54 1.99 8.64
CA VAL A 170 -3.88 2.43 8.25
C VAL A 170 -4.89 1.60 9.02
N THR A 171 -5.79 2.28 9.73
CA THR A 171 -6.84 1.62 10.50
C THR A 171 -8.18 1.77 9.79
N PRO A 172 -8.95 0.68 9.59
CA PRO A 172 -10.24 0.74 8.89
C PRO A 172 -11.35 1.44 9.71
N GLY A 173 -11.08 1.78 10.97
CA GLY A 173 -12.02 2.44 11.85
C GLY A 173 -11.59 2.36 13.33
N PRO A 174 -12.45 2.75 14.26
CA PRO A 174 -12.19 2.61 15.70
C PRO A 174 -11.94 1.15 16.08
N GLY A 175 -10.90 0.88 16.87
CA GLY A 175 -10.56 -0.47 17.32
C GLY A 175 -9.36 -0.49 18.23
N ASP A 176 -9.09 -1.65 18.83
CA ASP A 176 -7.85 -1.88 19.58
C ASP A 176 -6.83 -2.54 18.64
N TYR A 177 -5.87 -1.75 18.18
CA TYR A 177 -4.78 -2.20 17.31
C TYR A 177 -3.51 -2.54 18.09
N TRP A 178 -3.50 -2.35 19.41
CA TRP A 178 -2.32 -2.60 20.24
C TRP A 178 -1.79 -4.05 20.12
N PRO A 179 -2.63 -5.10 20.08
CA PRO A 179 -2.14 -6.47 19.89
C PRO A 179 -1.37 -6.69 18.59
N ARG A 180 -1.63 -5.87 17.57
CA ARG A 180 -0.90 -5.93 16.29
C ARG A 180 0.40 -5.15 16.31
N LEU A 181 0.55 -4.18 17.22
CA LEU A 181 1.67 -3.25 17.27
C LEU A 181 2.72 -3.63 18.31
N VAL A 182 2.31 -4.19 19.45
CA VAL A 182 3.16 -4.39 20.62
C VAL A 182 4.46 -5.14 20.34
N ASP A 183 4.41 -6.17 19.48
CA ASP A 183 5.59 -6.99 19.12
C ASP A 183 6.36 -6.41 17.93
N VAL A 184 5.74 -5.54 17.13
CA VAL A 184 6.35 -4.96 15.92
C VAL A 184 7.12 -3.69 16.25
N LEU A 185 6.58 -2.83 17.11
CA LEU A 185 7.18 -1.54 17.47
C LEU A 185 8.61 -1.63 18.00
N PRO A 186 9.01 -2.63 18.84
CA PRO A 186 10.40 -2.77 19.28
C PRO A 186 11.40 -3.03 18.14
N GLU A 187 10.93 -3.52 17.01
CA GLU A 187 11.73 -3.82 15.81
C GLU A 187 11.59 -2.73 14.72
N THR A 188 10.93 -1.62 15.04
CA THR A 188 10.65 -0.51 14.11
C THR A 188 11.54 0.68 14.44
N ASP A 189 12.26 1.20 13.42
CA ASP A 189 13.11 2.38 13.59
C ASP A 189 12.30 3.68 13.42
N LEU A 190 11.33 3.70 12.49
CA LEU A 190 10.44 4.84 12.27
C LEU A 190 8.98 4.37 12.20
N PHE A 191 8.08 5.10 12.84
CA PHE A 191 6.65 4.77 12.92
C PHE A 191 5.79 5.98 12.53
N PHE A 192 4.81 5.75 11.64
CA PHE A 192 3.85 6.75 11.15
C PHE A 192 2.41 6.29 11.35
#